data_9292a89f996606cd581098ced89ce958
#
_entry.id   9292a89f996606cd581098ced89ce958
#
_cell.length_a   1.000
_cell.length_b   1.000
_cell.length_c   1.000
_cell.angle_alpha   90.00
_cell.angle_beta   90.00
_cell.angle_gamma   90.00
#
_symmetry.space_group_name_H-M   'P 1'
#
loop_
_entity.id
_entity.type
_entity.pdbx_description
1 polymer ?
#
loop_
_entity_poly.entity_id
_entity_poly.type
_entity_poly.pdbx_seq_one_letter_code
_entity_poly.pdbx_strand_id
1 'polypeptide(L)'
;MVRLEKNDPLMLARQLPLKSVALILAGGRGTRLKDLTSTRAKPAVHFGGKFRIIDFALSNCINSGIRRVGVITQYQSHTLVQHIQRGWSFFSEEMNEFVDLLPAQQRVHGENWYRGTADAVTQNLDIIRRSIAE
;
A
#
# COMPACT_ATOMS: atom_id res chain seq x y z
N MET A 1 9.86 18.07 -34.81
CA MET A 1 9.26 18.00 -33.46
C MET A 1 7.83 17.45 -33.61
N VAL A 2 7.63 16.19 -33.26
CA VAL A 2 6.29 15.59 -33.34
C VAL A 2 5.46 16.14 -32.19
N ARG A 3 4.43 16.91 -32.48
CA ARG A 3 3.46 17.40 -31.50
C ARG A 3 2.53 16.23 -31.16
N LEU A 4 2.80 15.54 -30.05
CA LEU A 4 1.91 14.49 -29.59
C LEU A 4 0.59 15.12 -29.15
N GLU A 5 -0.50 14.70 -29.75
CA GLU A 5 -1.84 15.14 -29.35
C GLU A 5 -2.15 14.69 -27.92
N LYS A 6 -2.94 15.48 -27.17
CA LYS A 6 -3.30 15.18 -25.77
C LYS A 6 -3.94 13.79 -25.57
N ASN A 7 -4.44 13.18 -26.64
CA ASN A 7 -5.10 11.87 -26.65
C ASN A 7 -4.26 10.76 -27.30
N ASP A 8 -2.95 10.98 -27.49
CA ASP A 8 -2.07 9.93 -28.01
C ASP A 8 -2.03 8.76 -26.99
N PRO A 9 -2.35 7.52 -27.42
CA PRO A 9 -2.33 6.33 -26.55
C PRO A 9 -1.00 6.14 -25.81
N LEU A 10 0.12 6.50 -26.43
CA LEU A 10 1.45 6.43 -25.78
C LEU A 10 1.59 7.45 -24.65
N MET A 11 1.04 8.65 -24.82
CA MET A 11 1.03 9.66 -23.77
C MET A 11 0.13 9.25 -22.61
N LEU A 12 -1.04 8.69 -22.91
CA LEU A 12 -1.93 8.15 -21.89
C LEU A 12 -1.28 7.01 -21.11
N ALA A 13 -0.63 6.07 -21.81
CA ALA A 13 0.06 4.96 -21.18
C ALA A 13 1.19 5.42 -20.23
N ARG A 14 1.96 6.44 -20.61
CA ARG A 14 3.02 7.01 -19.76
C ARG A 14 2.47 7.71 -18.52
N GLN A 15 1.25 8.24 -18.58
CA GLN A 15 0.62 8.92 -17.44
C GLN A 15 -0.11 7.96 -16.49
N LEU A 16 -0.41 6.74 -16.91
CA LEU A 16 -1.16 5.78 -16.10
C LEU A 16 -0.53 5.51 -14.73
N PRO A 17 0.78 5.25 -14.60
CA PRO A 17 1.38 5.04 -13.28
C PRO A 17 1.21 6.24 -12.35
N LEU A 18 1.36 7.46 -12.87
CA LEU A 18 1.23 8.69 -12.08
C LEU A 18 -0.23 8.94 -11.64
N LYS A 19 -1.20 8.43 -12.38
CA LYS A 19 -2.64 8.53 -12.08
C LYS A 19 -3.18 7.33 -11.31
N SER A 20 -2.33 6.35 -11.01
CA SER A 20 -2.71 5.12 -10.32
C SER A 20 -2.43 5.20 -8.83
N VAL A 21 -3.24 4.52 -8.05
CA VAL A 21 -3.01 4.24 -6.63
C VAL A 21 -2.82 2.74 -6.49
N ALA A 22 -1.73 2.31 -5.88
CA ALA A 22 -1.52 0.91 -5.54
C ALA A 22 -2.06 0.61 -4.13
N LEU A 23 -2.70 -0.52 -3.97
CA LEU A 23 -3.14 -1.02 -2.68
C LEU A 23 -2.39 -2.30 -2.36
N ILE A 24 -1.58 -2.26 -1.31
CA ILE A 24 -0.88 -3.43 -0.80
C ILE A 24 -1.68 -4.03 0.34
N LEU A 25 -2.15 -5.26 0.15
CA LEU A 25 -2.90 -5.98 1.16
C LEU A 25 -1.93 -6.66 2.14
N ALA A 26 -1.68 -5.99 3.25
CA ALA A 26 -0.79 -6.45 4.30
C ALA A 26 -1.57 -7.08 5.48
N GLY A 27 -2.67 -7.76 5.19
CA GLY A 27 -3.54 -8.38 6.16
C GLY A 27 -3.20 -9.84 6.43
N GLY A 28 -3.55 -10.30 7.62
CA GLY A 28 -3.43 -11.67 8.05
C GLY A 28 -2.36 -11.93 9.12
N ARG A 29 -2.68 -12.84 10.03
CA ARG A 29 -1.79 -13.21 11.15
C ARG A 29 -0.53 -13.95 10.69
N GLY A 30 -0.53 -14.50 9.46
CA GLY A 30 0.62 -15.25 8.96
C GLY A 30 0.90 -16.53 9.75
N THR A 31 -0.14 -17.18 10.26
CA THR A 31 -0.05 -18.37 11.14
C THR A 31 0.76 -19.52 10.55
N ARG A 32 0.85 -19.58 9.22
CA ARG A 32 1.65 -20.59 8.52
C ARG A 32 3.16 -20.44 8.73
N LEU A 33 3.63 -19.27 9.11
CA LEU A 33 5.05 -18.98 9.38
C LEU A 33 5.41 -19.21 10.85
N LYS A 34 4.47 -19.71 11.67
CA LYS A 34 4.70 -20.08 13.09
C LYS A 34 5.50 -19.02 13.85
N ASP A 35 6.68 -19.38 14.35
CA ASP A 35 7.51 -18.54 15.22
C ASP A 35 7.94 -17.22 14.59
N LEU A 36 8.07 -17.15 13.26
CA LEU A 36 8.42 -15.90 12.56
C LEU A 36 7.34 -14.83 12.68
N THR A 37 6.08 -15.22 12.90
CA THR A 37 4.94 -14.32 13.03
C THR A 37 4.36 -14.24 14.44
N SER A 38 5.01 -14.87 15.42
CA SER A 38 4.56 -14.84 16.83
C SER A 38 4.52 -13.41 17.40
N THR A 39 5.48 -12.57 17.02
CA THR A 39 5.61 -11.18 17.49
C THR A 39 5.47 -10.14 16.39
N ARG A 40 5.34 -10.55 15.12
CA ARG A 40 5.33 -9.66 13.96
C ARG A 40 4.27 -10.07 12.94
N ALA A 41 3.65 -9.10 12.30
CA ALA A 41 2.83 -9.37 11.11
C ALA A 41 3.69 -9.92 9.96
N LYS A 42 3.14 -10.82 9.15
CA LYS A 42 3.86 -11.42 8.01
C LYS A 42 4.57 -10.40 7.11
N PRO A 43 3.96 -9.26 6.72
CA PRO A 43 4.64 -8.26 5.90
C PRO A 43 5.87 -7.64 6.57
N ALA A 44 5.93 -7.65 7.90
CA ALA A 44 7.03 -7.12 8.70
C ALA A 44 8.13 -8.13 8.99
N VAL A 45 8.02 -9.38 8.53
CA VAL A 45 9.06 -10.40 8.68
C VAL A 45 10.27 -10.04 7.86
N HIS A 46 11.45 -10.16 8.46
CA HIS A 46 12.72 -9.92 7.78
C HIS A 46 12.99 -10.95 6.68
N PHE A 47 13.51 -10.48 5.58
CA PHE A 47 13.94 -11.29 4.45
C PHE A 47 15.22 -10.69 3.85
N GLY A 48 16.28 -11.47 3.77
CA GLY A 48 17.54 -10.99 3.22
C GLY A 48 18.20 -9.88 4.07
N GLY A 49 18.26 -10.06 5.39
CA GLY A 49 18.91 -9.12 6.31
C GLY A 49 18.00 -8.00 6.77
N LYS A 50 18.27 -6.74 6.34
CA LYS A 50 17.53 -5.55 6.77
C LYS A 50 16.17 -5.36 6.09
N PHE A 51 15.94 -6.03 4.97
CA PHE A 51 14.68 -5.92 4.21
C PHE A 51 13.56 -6.71 4.88
N ARG A 52 12.33 -6.30 4.62
CA ARG A 52 11.11 -6.98 5.04
C ARG A 52 10.31 -7.39 3.82
N ILE A 53 9.42 -8.35 3.98
CA ILE A 53 8.59 -8.86 2.86
C ILE A 53 7.86 -7.71 2.15
N ILE A 54 7.34 -6.74 2.89
CA ILE A 54 6.62 -5.60 2.31
C ILE A 54 7.48 -4.71 1.42
N ASP A 55 8.80 -4.64 1.66
CA ASP A 55 9.71 -3.79 0.88
C ASP A 55 9.75 -4.19 -0.59
N PHE A 56 9.58 -5.48 -0.90
CA PHE A 56 9.53 -5.96 -2.28
C PHE A 56 8.30 -5.45 -3.02
N ALA A 57 7.13 -5.47 -2.38
CA ALA A 57 5.91 -4.96 -2.98
C ALA A 57 5.97 -3.44 -3.17
N LEU A 58 6.46 -2.70 -2.18
CA LEU A 58 6.67 -1.25 -2.25
C LEU A 58 7.68 -0.88 -3.34
N SER A 59 8.80 -1.58 -3.41
CA SER A 59 9.81 -1.38 -4.46
C SER A 59 9.24 -1.61 -5.85
N ASN A 60 8.42 -2.65 -6.03
CA ASN A 60 7.76 -2.92 -7.30
C ASN A 60 6.83 -1.78 -7.73
N CYS A 61 6.07 -1.20 -6.80
CA CYS A 61 5.24 -0.04 -7.09
C CYS A 61 6.08 1.14 -7.59
N ILE A 62 7.15 1.47 -6.89
CA ILE A 62 8.03 2.60 -7.25
C ILE A 62 8.73 2.37 -8.57
N ASN A 63 9.28 1.16 -8.79
CA ASN A 63 9.92 0.81 -10.05
C ASN A 63 8.96 0.82 -11.25
N SER A 64 7.66 0.68 -10.97
CA SER A 64 6.60 0.82 -11.98
C SER A 64 6.11 2.27 -12.16
N GLY A 65 6.72 3.23 -11.48
CA GLY A 65 6.34 4.64 -11.55
C GLY A 65 5.11 5.01 -10.71
N ILE A 66 4.60 4.10 -9.87
CA ILE A 66 3.47 4.36 -8.99
C ILE A 66 4.00 4.99 -7.69
N ARG A 67 3.51 6.18 -7.36
CA ARG A 67 3.99 6.99 -6.23
C ARG A 67 2.94 7.18 -5.14
N ARG A 68 1.74 6.65 -5.33
CA ARG A 68 0.64 6.68 -4.37
C ARG A 68 0.33 5.27 -3.94
N VAL A 69 0.63 4.94 -2.69
CA VAL A 69 0.51 3.56 -2.19
C VAL A 69 -0.24 3.56 -0.87
N GLY A 70 -1.34 2.82 -0.81
CA GLY A 70 -2.04 2.51 0.41
C GLY A 70 -1.68 1.10 0.89
N VAL A 71 -1.26 0.97 2.13
CA VAL A 71 -0.99 -0.32 2.77
C VAL A 71 -2.14 -0.67 3.69
N ILE A 72 -2.98 -1.60 3.27
CA ILE A 72 -4.15 -2.03 4.03
C ILE A 72 -3.73 -3.10 5.04
N THR A 73 -3.90 -2.82 6.33
CA THR A 73 -3.53 -3.72 7.42
C THR A 73 -4.75 -4.16 8.22
N GLN A 74 -4.82 -5.43 8.60
CA GLN A 74 -5.83 -5.93 9.55
C GLN A 74 -5.33 -5.85 10.99
N TYR A 75 -4.04 -6.06 11.18
CA TYR A 75 -3.38 -6.04 12.48
C TYR A 75 -2.33 -4.94 12.47
N GLN A 76 -2.47 -4.00 13.39
CA GLN A 76 -1.44 -2.99 13.61
C GLN A 76 -0.23 -3.65 14.27
N SER A 77 0.74 -4.00 13.46
CA SER A 77 2.05 -4.33 13.98
C SER A 77 2.84 -3.03 14.13
N HIS A 78 3.18 -2.68 15.35
CA HIS A 78 4.03 -1.51 15.63
C HIS A 78 5.33 -1.53 14.81
N THR A 79 5.91 -2.71 14.65
CA THR A 79 7.13 -2.89 13.85
C THR A 79 6.92 -2.62 12.35
N LEU A 80 5.74 -2.93 11.81
CA LEU A 80 5.40 -2.62 10.42
C LEU A 80 5.21 -1.12 10.23
N VAL A 81 4.46 -0.48 11.12
CA VAL A 81 4.24 0.97 11.11
C VAL A 81 5.57 1.72 11.16
N GLN A 82 6.42 1.40 12.13
CA GLN A 82 7.74 2.02 12.25
C GLN A 82 8.62 1.81 11.01
N HIS A 83 8.60 0.60 10.44
CA HIS A 83 9.39 0.30 9.26
C HIS A 83 8.97 1.16 8.06
N ILE A 84 7.67 1.29 7.83
CA ILE A 84 7.14 2.13 6.74
C ILE A 84 7.46 3.60 6.99
N GLN A 85 7.20 4.11 8.19
CA GLN A 85 7.46 5.50 8.53
C GLN A 85 8.94 5.89 8.42
N ARG A 86 9.85 4.99 8.78
CA ARG A 86 11.30 5.27 8.76
C ARG A 86 11.94 5.00 7.41
N GLY A 87 11.49 3.97 6.70
CA GLY A 87 12.11 3.53 5.46
C GLY A 87 11.50 4.11 4.19
N TRP A 88 10.24 4.53 4.25
CA TRP A 88 9.43 4.90 3.08
C TRP A 88 8.86 6.32 3.16
N SER A 89 9.50 7.21 3.92
CA SER A 89 9.09 8.61 4.13
C SER A 89 9.67 9.61 3.13
N PHE A 90 10.28 9.15 2.05
CA PHE A 90 10.95 10.01 1.06
C PHE A 90 10.02 10.52 -0.06
N PHE A 91 8.74 10.26 0.03
CA PHE A 91 7.75 10.73 -0.93
C PHE A 91 7.44 12.22 -0.72
N SER A 92 7.15 12.92 -1.81
CA SER A 92 6.81 14.34 -1.80
C SER A 92 5.30 14.53 -1.64
N GLU A 93 4.87 14.99 -0.48
CA GLU A 93 3.46 15.33 -0.23
C GLU A 93 2.98 16.47 -1.15
N GLU A 94 3.86 17.42 -1.48
CA GLU A 94 3.55 18.52 -2.41
C GLU A 94 3.21 18.01 -3.83
N MET A 95 3.76 16.85 -4.21
CA MET A 95 3.46 16.20 -5.48
C MET A 95 2.33 15.15 -5.36
N ASN A 96 1.64 15.12 -4.23
CA ASN A 96 0.62 14.12 -3.91
C ASN A 96 1.17 12.68 -4.01
N GLU A 97 2.39 12.48 -3.55
CA GLU A 97 3.05 11.18 -3.43
C GLU A 97 2.99 10.72 -1.98
N PHE A 98 2.60 9.47 -1.74
CA PHE A 98 2.48 8.96 -0.38
C PHE A 98 2.63 7.44 -0.28
N VAL A 99 2.99 6.98 0.91
CA VAL A 99 2.82 5.60 1.39
C VAL A 99 2.05 5.68 2.70
N ASP A 100 0.75 5.42 2.65
CA ASP A 100 -0.14 5.52 3.79
C ASP A 100 -0.54 4.16 4.33
N LEU A 101 -0.63 4.08 5.66
CA LEU A 101 -1.20 2.93 6.35
C LEU A 101 -2.71 3.11 6.46
N LEU A 102 -3.44 2.14 5.95
CA LEU A 102 -4.90 2.08 6.00
C LEU A 102 -5.32 0.93 6.92
N PRO A 103 -5.42 1.15 8.23
CA PRO A 103 -5.81 0.11 9.17
C PRO A 103 -7.28 -0.26 9.00
N ALA A 104 -7.61 -1.52 9.23
CA ALA A 104 -9.00 -1.95 9.33
C ALA A 104 -9.70 -1.16 10.42
N GLN A 105 -10.71 -0.39 10.05
CA GLN A 105 -11.53 0.32 11.02
C GLN A 105 -12.59 -0.64 11.55
N GLN A 106 -12.65 -0.78 12.86
CA GLN A 106 -13.78 -1.43 13.52
C GLN A 106 -14.99 -0.48 13.45
N ARG A 107 -15.72 -0.52 12.34
CA ARG A 107 -16.88 0.36 12.13
C ARG A 107 -18.18 -0.18 12.72
N VAL A 108 -18.20 -1.44 13.21
CA VAL A 108 -19.41 -2.08 13.74
C VAL A 108 -19.08 -2.85 15.01
N HIS A 109 -19.99 -2.83 15.97
CA HIS A 109 -19.94 -3.67 17.19
C HIS A 109 -19.80 -5.15 16.81
N GLY A 110 -18.59 -5.70 17.01
CA GLY A 110 -18.26 -7.09 16.75
C GLY A 110 -16.85 -7.26 16.18
N GLU A 111 -16.28 -8.44 16.30
CA GLU A 111 -14.95 -8.83 15.80
C GLU A 111 -14.90 -8.92 14.27
N ASN A 112 -15.44 -7.95 13.57
CA ASN A 112 -15.55 -7.99 12.11
C ASN A 112 -14.32 -7.36 11.44
N TRP A 113 -13.29 -8.17 11.32
CA TRP A 113 -12.19 -7.96 10.40
C TRP A 113 -12.68 -8.03 8.94
N TYR A 114 -11.84 -7.59 7.99
CA TYR A 114 -12.17 -7.76 6.58
C TYR A 114 -12.54 -9.21 6.25
N ARG A 115 -13.64 -9.41 5.56
CA ARG A 115 -14.11 -10.74 5.14
C ARG A 115 -13.28 -11.36 4.03
N GLY A 116 -12.44 -10.55 3.36
CA GLY A 116 -11.58 -10.95 2.28
C GLY A 116 -10.92 -9.73 1.62
N THR A 117 -10.19 -9.96 0.56
CA THR A 117 -9.44 -8.91 -0.15
C THR A 117 -10.36 -7.86 -0.78
N ALA A 118 -11.46 -8.27 -1.37
CA ALA A 118 -12.44 -7.36 -1.95
C ALA A 118 -13.10 -6.47 -0.89
N ASP A 119 -13.43 -7.03 0.26
CA ASP A 119 -14.02 -6.29 1.37
C ASP A 119 -13.03 -5.26 1.93
N ALA A 120 -11.76 -5.62 2.03
CA ALA A 120 -10.70 -4.70 2.45
C ALA A 120 -10.59 -3.48 1.52
N VAL A 121 -10.69 -3.66 0.23
CA VAL A 121 -10.71 -2.56 -0.75
C VAL A 121 -11.99 -1.75 -0.63
N THR A 122 -13.15 -2.41 -0.54
CA THR A 122 -14.47 -1.76 -0.48
C THR A 122 -14.60 -0.88 0.74
N GLN A 123 -14.14 -1.30 1.90
CA GLN A 123 -14.19 -0.51 3.13
C GLN A 123 -13.28 0.73 3.11
N ASN A 124 -12.30 0.77 2.23
CA ASN A 124 -11.37 1.90 2.06
C ASN A 124 -11.65 2.74 0.80
N LEU A 125 -12.76 2.49 0.09
CA LEU A 125 -13.08 3.20 -1.16
C LEU A 125 -13.22 4.70 -0.99
N ASP A 126 -13.72 5.17 0.13
CA ASP A 126 -13.86 6.60 0.44
C ASP A 126 -12.49 7.28 0.52
N ILE A 127 -11.51 6.63 1.16
CA ILE A 127 -10.13 7.13 1.24
C ILE A 127 -9.47 7.12 -0.13
N ILE A 128 -9.63 6.03 -0.88
CA ILE A 128 -9.08 5.88 -2.23
C ILE A 128 -9.63 6.97 -3.16
N ARG A 129 -10.94 7.23 -3.11
CA ARG A 129 -11.58 8.27 -3.93
C ARG A 129 -11.07 9.66 -3.63
N ARG A 130 -10.84 9.99 -2.37
CA ARG A 130 -10.23 11.27 -1.97
C ARG A 130 -8.81 11.41 -2.52
N SER A 131 -7.99 10.36 -2.39
CA SER A 131 -6.62 10.36 -2.90
C SER A 131 -6.50 10.50 -4.42
N ILE A 132 -7.55 10.12 -5.17
CA ILE A 132 -7.57 10.26 -6.64
C ILE A 132 -8.13 11.63 -7.05
N ALA A 133 -9.01 12.23 -6.24
CA ALA A 133 -9.68 13.49 -6.55
C ALA A 133 -8.77 14.73 -6.36
N GLU A 134 -7.73 14.59 -5.56
CA GLU A 134 -6.70 15.61 -5.34
C GLU A 134 -5.52 15.45 -6.33
#